data_15c5ac93f562938826d6f7976cfcce9c
#
_entry.id   15c5ac93f562938826d6f7976cfcce9c
#
_cell.length_a   1.000
_cell.length_b   1.000
_cell.length_c   1.000
_cell.angle_alpha   90.00
_cell.angle_beta   90.00
_cell.angle_gamma   90.00
#
_symmetry.space_group_name_H-M   'P 1'
#
loop_
_entity.id
_entity.type
_entity.pdbx_description
1 polymer ?
#
loop_
_entity_poly.entity_id
_entity_poly.type
_entity_poly.pdbx_seq_one_letter_code
_entity_poly.pdbx_strand_id
1 'polypeptide(L)'
;MEIIKRTGQKEAFRSIKIADAMAAAFKSVGTDTGAVERLTAEIEEELKRLHAAGNEIHIETIQDLVEKTLIKHNYPAEVKSFILYRESRAKKRSARKRITDTFSSLDLDGELKSIQKDFPEEEYSLDALYHKYSAFKKEGVSDADALSDLIRAAVEMTTQEAPRWEYIASRFLMVEFRIKLKAHLERLGIQSFYEKIRYLTQEGLYGSYISEHYSKAEIDSFAETIASCDSGEKNRNFLLTYSSLDLLIRRYLIRTTANVPL
;
A
#
# COMPACT_ATOMS: atom_id res chain seq x y z
N MET A 1 5.79 -26.24 -13.11
CA MET A 1 5.92 -25.17 -14.10
C MET A 1 6.09 -23.85 -13.38
N GLU A 2 7.06 -23.07 -13.78
CA GLU A 2 7.26 -21.70 -13.30
C GLU A 2 6.73 -20.70 -14.32
N ILE A 3 6.30 -19.55 -13.83
CA ILE A 3 5.84 -18.43 -14.65
C ILE A 3 6.71 -17.20 -14.41
N ILE A 4 6.89 -16.39 -15.42
CA ILE A 4 7.64 -15.13 -15.36
C ILE A 4 6.64 -13.98 -15.16
N LYS A 5 6.79 -13.27 -14.05
CA LYS A 5 6.04 -12.04 -13.79
C LYS A 5 6.55 -10.89 -14.67
N ARG A 6 5.77 -9.81 -14.75
CA ARG A 6 6.19 -8.55 -15.45
C ARG A 6 7.46 -7.93 -14.89
N THR A 7 7.82 -8.24 -13.64
CA THR A 7 9.06 -7.80 -12.99
C THR A 7 10.27 -8.66 -13.36
N GLY A 8 10.10 -9.71 -14.17
CA GLY A 8 11.13 -10.71 -14.45
C GLY A 8 11.27 -11.79 -13.38
N GLN A 9 10.60 -11.67 -12.24
CA GLN A 9 10.65 -12.67 -11.18
C GLN A 9 9.92 -13.95 -11.59
N LYS A 10 10.51 -15.11 -11.28
CA LYS A 10 9.87 -16.43 -11.43
C LYS A 10 9.03 -16.78 -10.20
N GLU A 11 7.86 -17.33 -10.45
CA GLU A 11 6.94 -17.81 -9.41
C GLU A 11 6.35 -19.17 -9.82
N ALA A 12 6.06 -20.03 -8.84
CA ALA A 12 5.34 -21.26 -9.09
C ALA A 12 3.95 -20.98 -9.69
N PHE A 13 3.59 -21.66 -10.75
CA PHE A 13 2.27 -21.58 -11.35
C PHE A 13 1.20 -22.09 -10.39
N ARG A 14 0.09 -21.36 -10.31
CA ARG A 14 -1.09 -21.73 -9.51
C ARG A 14 -2.35 -21.53 -10.35
N SER A 15 -2.98 -22.62 -10.79
CA SER A 15 -4.22 -22.59 -11.58
C SER A 15 -5.38 -21.89 -10.87
N ILE A 16 -5.42 -21.94 -9.54
CA ILE A 16 -6.45 -21.27 -8.73
C ILE A 16 -6.52 -19.75 -9.03
N LYS A 17 -5.40 -19.10 -9.32
CA LYS A 17 -5.39 -17.66 -9.67
C LYS A 17 -6.11 -17.37 -10.98
N ILE A 18 -6.10 -18.32 -11.93
CA ILE A 18 -6.85 -18.22 -13.20
C ILE A 18 -8.33 -18.42 -12.92
N ALA A 19 -8.66 -19.46 -12.16
CA ALA A 19 -10.03 -19.77 -11.77
C ALA A 19 -10.69 -18.59 -11.05
N ASP A 20 -10.00 -18.01 -10.05
CA ASP A 20 -10.50 -16.85 -9.31
C ASP A 20 -10.75 -15.64 -10.23
N ALA A 21 -9.83 -15.35 -11.17
CA ALA A 21 -9.97 -14.23 -12.08
C ALA A 21 -11.14 -14.43 -13.07
N MET A 22 -11.33 -15.66 -13.60
CA MET A 22 -12.47 -15.98 -14.45
C MET A 22 -13.78 -15.96 -13.66
N ALA A 23 -13.81 -16.56 -12.46
CA ALA A 23 -15.00 -16.54 -11.60
C ALA A 23 -15.44 -15.11 -11.26
N ALA A 24 -14.49 -14.21 -11.03
CA ALA A 24 -14.78 -12.79 -10.82
C ALA A 24 -15.42 -12.15 -12.07
N ALA A 25 -14.90 -12.44 -13.26
CA ALA A 25 -15.47 -11.95 -14.51
C ALA A 25 -16.90 -12.48 -14.74
N PHE A 26 -17.15 -13.78 -14.51
CA PHE A 26 -18.48 -14.39 -14.61
C PHE A 26 -19.47 -13.75 -13.63
N LYS A 27 -19.10 -13.63 -12.37
CA LYS A 27 -19.92 -12.99 -11.33
C LYS A 27 -20.27 -11.54 -11.67
N SER A 28 -19.33 -10.79 -12.25
CA SER A 28 -19.54 -9.37 -12.55
C SER A 28 -20.61 -9.13 -13.65
N VAL A 29 -20.85 -10.14 -14.48
CA VAL A 29 -21.89 -10.08 -15.55
C VAL A 29 -23.12 -10.94 -15.22
N GLY A 30 -23.16 -11.52 -14.02
CA GLY A 30 -24.29 -12.34 -13.55
C GLY A 30 -24.37 -13.74 -14.14
N THR A 31 -23.27 -14.23 -14.74
CA THR A 31 -23.20 -15.58 -15.31
C THR A 31 -22.82 -16.60 -14.24
N ASP A 32 -23.39 -17.81 -14.31
CA ASP A 32 -23.02 -18.91 -13.45
C ASP A 32 -21.57 -19.33 -13.64
N THR A 33 -20.90 -19.65 -12.53
CA THR A 33 -19.48 -20.01 -12.52
C THR A 33 -19.19 -21.49 -12.80
N GLY A 34 -20.19 -22.30 -13.04
CA GLY A 34 -20.04 -23.75 -13.22
C GLY A 34 -19.09 -24.18 -14.35
N ALA A 35 -18.90 -23.31 -15.35
CA ALA A 35 -17.96 -23.58 -16.45
C ALA A 35 -16.49 -23.28 -16.10
N VAL A 36 -16.21 -22.49 -15.04
CA VAL A 36 -14.88 -21.96 -14.74
C VAL A 36 -13.84 -23.06 -14.51
N GLU A 37 -14.19 -24.12 -13.79
CA GLU A 37 -13.26 -25.20 -13.50
C GLU A 37 -12.80 -25.90 -14.78
N ARG A 38 -13.76 -26.26 -15.68
CA ARG A 38 -13.47 -26.86 -16.98
C ARG A 38 -12.60 -25.95 -17.87
N LEU A 39 -12.93 -24.66 -17.94
CA LEU A 39 -12.15 -23.69 -18.72
C LEU A 39 -10.74 -23.50 -18.15
N THR A 40 -10.60 -23.50 -16.84
CA THR A 40 -9.29 -23.45 -16.16
C THR A 40 -8.43 -24.66 -16.51
N ALA A 41 -9.01 -25.86 -16.50
CA ALA A 41 -8.31 -27.09 -16.87
C ALA A 41 -7.83 -27.05 -18.32
N GLU A 42 -8.64 -26.56 -19.27
CA GLU A 42 -8.25 -26.41 -20.67
C GLU A 42 -7.04 -25.45 -20.82
N ILE A 43 -7.07 -24.31 -20.12
CA ILE A 43 -5.96 -23.36 -20.13
C ILE A 43 -4.70 -23.99 -19.52
N GLU A 44 -4.84 -24.73 -18.43
CA GLU A 44 -3.70 -25.40 -17.78
C GLU A 44 -3.05 -26.46 -18.69
N GLU A 45 -3.84 -27.21 -19.43
CA GLU A 45 -3.31 -28.17 -20.41
C GLU A 45 -2.52 -27.49 -21.52
N GLU A 46 -3.05 -26.37 -22.04
CA GLU A 46 -2.35 -25.61 -23.09
C GLU A 46 -1.05 -24.99 -22.57
N LEU A 47 -1.04 -24.45 -21.34
CA LEU A 47 0.18 -23.96 -20.70
C LEU A 47 1.21 -25.06 -20.50
N LYS A 48 0.80 -26.28 -20.14
CA LYS A 48 1.68 -27.45 -20.02
C LYS A 48 2.29 -27.82 -21.38
N ARG A 49 1.50 -27.77 -22.47
CA ARG A 49 2.00 -28.02 -23.83
C ARG A 49 3.06 -26.99 -24.25
N LEU A 50 2.76 -25.71 -24.04
CA LEU A 50 3.71 -24.63 -24.35
C LEU A 50 5.02 -24.77 -23.57
N HIS A 51 4.92 -25.10 -22.29
CA HIS A 51 6.09 -25.32 -21.43
C HIS A 51 6.91 -26.54 -21.87
N ALA A 52 6.25 -27.65 -22.22
CA ALA A 52 6.91 -28.86 -22.73
C ALA A 52 7.60 -28.63 -24.08
N ALA A 53 7.12 -27.68 -24.89
CA ALA A 53 7.75 -27.24 -26.13
C ALA A 53 8.95 -26.28 -25.92
N GLY A 54 9.34 -26.04 -24.65
CA GLY A 54 10.48 -25.21 -24.31
C GLY A 54 10.19 -23.71 -24.22
N ASN A 55 8.92 -23.30 -24.28
CA ASN A 55 8.56 -21.89 -24.15
C ASN A 55 8.58 -21.44 -22.67
N GLU A 56 9.11 -20.25 -22.43
CA GLU A 56 8.93 -19.57 -21.14
C GLU A 56 7.50 -19.02 -21.05
N ILE A 57 6.85 -19.28 -19.93
CA ILE A 57 5.47 -18.86 -19.71
C ILE A 57 5.44 -17.52 -18.98
N HIS A 58 5.09 -16.47 -19.70
CA HIS A 58 4.87 -15.14 -19.14
C HIS A 58 3.42 -14.94 -18.67
N ILE A 59 3.21 -14.04 -17.72
CA ILE A 59 1.87 -13.74 -17.22
C ILE A 59 0.93 -13.23 -18.33
N GLU A 60 1.45 -12.54 -19.33
CA GLU A 60 0.72 -12.08 -20.50
C GLU A 60 0.19 -13.26 -21.32
N THR A 61 1.01 -14.28 -21.58
CA THR A 61 0.61 -15.51 -22.28
C THR A 61 -0.58 -16.18 -21.58
N ILE A 62 -0.56 -16.21 -20.25
CA ILE A 62 -1.69 -16.76 -19.47
C ILE A 62 -2.95 -15.94 -19.71
N GLN A 63 -2.85 -14.60 -19.65
CA GLN A 63 -3.99 -13.71 -19.84
C GLN A 63 -4.58 -13.82 -21.24
N ASP A 64 -3.72 -13.90 -22.26
CA ASP A 64 -4.16 -14.06 -23.65
C ASP A 64 -4.83 -15.42 -23.88
N LEU A 65 -4.38 -16.49 -23.19
CA LEU A 65 -5.05 -17.78 -23.23
C LEU A 65 -6.41 -17.75 -22.56
N VAL A 66 -6.55 -17.05 -21.43
CA VAL A 66 -7.86 -16.85 -20.79
C VAL A 66 -8.82 -16.17 -21.76
N GLU A 67 -8.43 -15.06 -22.39
CA GLU A 67 -9.24 -14.34 -23.35
C GLU A 67 -9.63 -15.21 -24.54
N LYS A 68 -8.67 -15.92 -25.16
CA LYS A 68 -8.91 -16.85 -26.26
C LYS A 68 -9.86 -17.97 -25.89
N THR A 69 -9.69 -18.56 -24.72
CA THR A 69 -10.56 -19.67 -24.26
C THR A 69 -11.98 -19.18 -24.01
N LEU A 70 -12.16 -18.03 -23.39
CA LEU A 70 -13.48 -17.44 -23.17
C LEU A 70 -14.19 -17.10 -24.51
N ILE A 71 -13.45 -16.55 -25.49
CA ILE A 71 -13.98 -16.28 -26.84
C ILE A 71 -14.40 -17.61 -27.52
N LYS A 72 -13.53 -18.64 -27.49
CA LYS A 72 -13.77 -19.95 -28.09
C LYS A 72 -15.05 -20.60 -27.57
N HIS A 73 -15.34 -20.41 -26.30
CA HIS A 73 -16.53 -20.96 -25.64
C HIS A 73 -17.74 -20.02 -25.63
N ASN A 74 -17.69 -18.93 -26.40
CA ASN A 74 -18.79 -17.97 -26.58
C ASN A 74 -19.23 -17.25 -25.29
N TYR A 75 -18.25 -16.74 -24.52
CA TYR A 75 -18.44 -15.92 -23.33
C TYR A 75 -18.03 -14.46 -23.57
N PRO A 76 -18.65 -13.71 -24.51
CA PRO A 76 -18.19 -12.37 -24.91
C PRO A 76 -18.34 -11.31 -23.81
N ALA A 77 -19.35 -11.41 -22.95
CA ALA A 77 -19.56 -10.48 -21.84
C ALA A 77 -18.46 -10.66 -20.76
N GLU A 78 -18.13 -11.91 -20.48
CA GLU A 78 -17.09 -12.30 -19.52
C GLU A 78 -15.70 -11.89 -20.02
N VAL A 79 -15.42 -12.06 -21.32
CA VAL A 79 -14.18 -11.55 -21.97
C VAL A 79 -14.06 -10.06 -21.76
N LYS A 80 -15.12 -9.29 -22.07
CA LYS A 80 -15.13 -7.84 -21.88
C LYS A 80 -14.87 -7.46 -20.44
N SER A 81 -15.53 -8.12 -19.49
CA SER A 81 -15.31 -7.88 -18.06
C SER A 81 -13.88 -8.21 -17.65
N PHE A 82 -13.32 -9.35 -18.10
CA PHE A 82 -11.95 -9.74 -17.82
C PHE A 82 -10.93 -8.74 -18.35
N ILE A 83 -11.10 -8.25 -19.59
CA ILE A 83 -10.22 -7.23 -20.20
C ILE A 83 -10.29 -5.92 -19.40
N LEU A 84 -11.49 -5.43 -19.07
CA LEU A 84 -11.66 -4.21 -18.28
C LEU A 84 -11.02 -4.32 -16.89
N TYR A 85 -11.17 -5.46 -16.23
CA TYR A 85 -10.49 -5.73 -14.96
C TYR A 85 -8.96 -5.72 -15.11
N ARG A 86 -8.44 -6.39 -16.16
CA ARG A 86 -7.00 -6.40 -16.48
C ARG A 86 -6.44 -4.97 -16.69
N GLU A 87 -7.16 -4.15 -17.46
CA GLU A 87 -6.80 -2.75 -17.71
C GLU A 87 -6.82 -1.90 -16.44
N SER A 88 -7.88 -2.02 -15.63
CA SER A 88 -7.98 -1.33 -14.34
C SER A 88 -6.80 -1.68 -13.42
N ARG A 89 -6.47 -2.98 -13.33
CA ARG A 89 -5.29 -3.43 -12.55
C ARG A 89 -3.97 -2.89 -13.12
N ALA A 90 -3.86 -2.77 -14.44
CA ALA A 90 -2.68 -2.20 -15.08
C ALA A 90 -2.55 -0.69 -14.78
N LYS A 91 -3.64 0.07 -14.87
CA LYS A 91 -3.69 1.49 -14.49
C LYS A 91 -3.30 1.69 -13.02
N LYS A 92 -3.90 0.91 -12.10
CA LYS A 92 -3.57 0.98 -10.67
C LYS A 92 -2.07 0.72 -10.39
N ARG A 93 -1.46 -0.27 -11.06
CA ARG A 93 -0.02 -0.54 -10.92
C ARG A 93 0.84 0.59 -11.49
N SER A 94 0.47 1.11 -12.66
CA SER A 94 1.20 2.22 -13.30
C SER A 94 1.18 3.47 -12.44
N ALA A 95 0.02 3.83 -11.89
CA ALA A 95 -0.14 4.98 -10.99
C ALA A 95 0.74 4.82 -9.74
N ARG A 96 0.69 3.64 -9.10
CA ARG A 96 1.53 3.34 -7.95
C ARG A 96 3.02 3.44 -8.29
N LYS A 97 3.45 2.85 -9.41
CA LYS A 97 4.84 2.90 -9.86
C LYS A 97 5.30 4.35 -10.07
N ARG A 98 4.49 5.20 -10.70
CA ARG A 98 4.84 6.63 -10.88
C ARG A 98 5.10 7.35 -9.57
N ILE A 99 4.26 7.13 -8.54
CA ILE A 99 4.48 7.70 -7.22
C ILE A 99 5.76 7.13 -6.59
N THR A 100 5.95 5.80 -6.62
CA THR A 100 7.15 5.15 -6.07
C THR A 100 8.43 5.62 -6.76
N ASP A 101 8.42 5.76 -8.09
CA ASP A 101 9.58 6.24 -8.85
C ASP A 101 9.87 7.74 -8.55
N THR A 102 8.83 8.54 -8.29
CA THR A 102 8.96 9.95 -7.91
C THR A 102 9.56 10.12 -6.52
N PHE A 103 9.18 9.25 -5.58
CA PHE A 103 9.65 9.25 -4.19
C PHE A 103 10.60 8.07 -3.94
N SER A 104 11.62 7.93 -4.78
CA SER A 104 12.48 6.74 -4.84
C SER A 104 13.33 6.53 -3.58
N SER A 105 13.61 7.57 -2.80
CA SER A 105 14.31 7.48 -1.52
C SER A 105 13.40 7.04 -0.37
N LEU A 106 12.07 6.99 -0.58
CA LEU A 106 11.08 6.63 0.42
C LEU A 106 10.45 5.28 0.09
N ASP A 107 10.29 4.40 1.09
CA ASP A 107 9.57 3.13 0.92
C ASP A 107 8.05 3.34 1.04
N LEU A 108 7.43 3.79 -0.05
CA LEU A 108 5.99 4.04 -0.12
C LEU A 108 5.18 2.87 -0.71
N ASP A 109 5.81 1.87 -1.33
CA ASP A 109 5.08 0.83 -2.10
C ASP A 109 4.09 0.03 -1.24
N GLY A 110 4.47 -0.30 0.00
CA GLY A 110 3.59 -0.98 0.95
C GLY A 110 2.35 -0.17 1.29
N GLU A 111 2.53 1.11 1.61
CA GLU A 111 1.41 2.02 1.95
C GLU A 111 0.49 2.27 0.75
N LEU A 112 1.06 2.50 -0.43
CA LEU A 112 0.29 2.69 -1.67
C LEU A 112 -0.54 1.44 -2.03
N LYS A 113 -0.02 0.23 -1.80
CA LYS A 113 -0.78 -1.02 -1.95
C LYS A 113 -1.94 -1.10 -0.97
N SER A 114 -1.70 -0.76 0.28
CA SER A 114 -2.73 -0.74 1.32
C SER A 114 -3.83 0.29 0.98
N ILE A 115 -3.46 1.50 0.58
CA ILE A 115 -4.41 2.52 0.12
C ILE A 115 -5.27 1.99 -1.04
N GLN A 116 -4.67 1.41 -2.08
CA GLN A 116 -5.43 0.86 -3.21
C GLN A 116 -6.35 -0.32 -2.84
N LYS A 117 -6.05 -1.04 -1.76
CA LYS A 117 -6.88 -2.12 -1.24
C LYS A 117 -8.07 -1.58 -0.45
N ASP A 118 -7.84 -0.59 0.41
CA ASP A 118 -8.81 -0.07 1.36
C ASP A 118 -9.72 1.00 0.74
N PHE A 119 -9.28 1.61 -0.36
CA PHE A 119 -10.02 2.59 -1.18
C PHE A 119 -10.06 2.12 -2.64
N PRO A 120 -10.83 1.06 -2.95
CA PRO A 120 -10.86 0.46 -4.28
C PRO A 120 -11.65 1.26 -5.31
N GLU A 121 -12.50 2.19 -4.86
CA GLU A 121 -13.41 3.00 -5.66
C GLU A 121 -12.62 3.94 -6.58
N GLU A 122 -13.21 4.30 -7.74
CA GLU A 122 -12.52 5.03 -8.80
C GLU A 122 -12.19 6.48 -8.41
N GLU A 123 -13.02 7.09 -7.59
CA GLU A 123 -12.81 8.44 -7.05
C GLU A 123 -11.55 8.56 -6.15
N TYR A 124 -11.06 7.43 -5.60
CA TYR A 124 -9.82 7.39 -4.79
C TYR A 124 -8.60 6.91 -5.59
N SER A 125 -8.54 7.29 -6.85
CA SER A 125 -7.49 6.88 -7.76
C SER A 125 -6.14 7.53 -7.43
N LEU A 126 -5.10 6.71 -7.24
CA LEU A 126 -3.72 7.21 -7.12
C LEU A 126 -3.23 7.92 -8.40
N ASP A 127 -3.85 7.64 -9.55
CA ASP A 127 -3.56 8.34 -10.80
C ASP A 127 -4.02 9.79 -10.74
N ALA A 128 -5.26 10.01 -10.27
CA ALA A 128 -5.79 11.36 -10.06
C ALA A 128 -4.96 12.14 -9.02
N LEU A 129 -4.55 11.47 -7.92
CA LEU A 129 -3.66 12.05 -6.93
C LEU A 129 -2.31 12.47 -7.54
N TYR A 130 -1.69 11.60 -8.35
CA TYR A 130 -0.43 11.93 -9.00
C TYR A 130 -0.56 13.13 -9.94
N HIS A 131 -1.65 13.20 -10.73
CA HIS A 131 -1.93 14.35 -11.59
C HIS A 131 -2.13 15.64 -10.79
N LYS A 132 -2.88 15.60 -9.69
CA LYS A 132 -3.06 16.75 -8.80
C LYS A 132 -1.74 17.20 -8.20
N TYR A 133 -0.93 16.28 -7.68
CA TYR A 133 0.41 16.55 -7.15
C TYR A 133 1.33 17.19 -8.21
N SER A 134 1.31 16.64 -9.44
CA SER A 134 2.18 17.11 -10.53
C SER A 134 1.93 18.57 -10.91
N ALA A 135 0.73 19.09 -10.63
CA ALA A 135 0.38 20.49 -10.94
C ALA A 135 1.15 21.52 -10.09
N PHE A 136 1.70 21.10 -8.95
CA PHE A 136 2.48 21.99 -8.06
C PHE A 136 3.79 21.39 -7.57
N LYS A 137 4.21 20.27 -8.19
CA LYS A 137 5.53 19.68 -7.94
C LYS A 137 6.63 20.73 -8.19
N LYS A 138 7.53 20.86 -7.23
CA LYS A 138 8.74 21.69 -7.34
C LYS A 138 9.94 20.84 -7.75
N GLU A 139 10.79 21.37 -8.58
CA GLU A 139 12.05 20.73 -8.93
C GLU A 139 13.13 20.99 -7.86
N GLY A 140 14.03 20.02 -7.67
CA GLY A 140 15.18 20.18 -6.78
C GLY A 140 14.89 20.10 -5.29
N VAL A 141 13.67 19.72 -4.87
CA VAL A 141 13.33 19.44 -3.46
C VAL A 141 13.60 17.99 -3.10
N SER A 142 13.90 17.73 -1.82
CA SER A 142 14.04 16.35 -1.34
C SER A 142 12.70 15.60 -1.39
N ASP A 143 12.74 14.26 -1.49
CA ASP A 143 11.52 13.44 -1.48
C ASP A 143 10.72 13.65 -0.17
N ALA A 144 11.39 13.89 0.95
CA ALA A 144 10.73 14.16 2.22
C ALA A 144 9.95 15.48 2.22
N ASP A 145 10.48 16.53 1.56
CA ASP A 145 9.78 17.81 1.42
C ASP A 145 8.67 17.70 0.36
N ALA A 146 8.93 16.99 -0.74
CA ALA A 146 7.94 16.73 -1.78
C ALA A 146 6.74 15.90 -1.27
N LEU A 147 6.93 15.08 -0.23
CA LEU A 147 5.85 14.32 0.41
C LEU A 147 4.79 15.24 1.03
N SER A 148 5.19 16.39 1.57
CA SER A 148 4.24 17.41 2.07
C SER A 148 3.34 17.96 0.95
N ASP A 149 3.86 18.10 -0.28
CA ASP A 149 3.06 18.49 -1.45
C ASP A 149 2.11 17.39 -1.90
N LEU A 150 2.50 16.11 -1.78
CA LEU A 150 1.60 14.96 -2.03
C LEU A 150 0.47 14.89 -1.01
N ILE A 151 0.78 15.12 0.27
CA ILE A 151 -0.23 15.21 1.35
C ILE A 151 -1.22 16.32 1.05
N ARG A 152 -0.72 17.50 0.69
CA ARG A 152 -1.55 18.64 0.30
C ARG A 152 -2.46 18.31 -0.88
N ALA A 153 -1.94 17.63 -1.92
CA ALA A 153 -2.74 17.17 -3.03
C ALA A 153 -3.91 16.29 -2.58
N ALA A 154 -3.64 15.33 -1.69
CA ALA A 154 -4.67 14.44 -1.15
C ALA A 154 -5.73 15.20 -0.33
N VAL A 155 -5.32 16.16 0.50
CA VAL A 155 -6.24 17.03 1.26
C VAL A 155 -7.14 17.84 0.31
N GLU A 156 -6.57 18.45 -0.73
CA GLU A 156 -7.33 19.24 -1.71
C GLU A 156 -8.27 18.41 -2.59
N MET A 157 -8.16 17.08 -2.57
CA MET A 157 -9.11 16.16 -3.24
C MET A 157 -10.31 15.80 -2.37
N THR A 158 -10.33 16.21 -1.11
CA THR A 158 -11.47 15.97 -0.23
C THR A 158 -12.66 16.81 -0.65
N THR A 159 -13.75 16.16 -1.03
CA THR A 159 -15.03 16.78 -1.41
C THR A 159 -16.19 16.09 -0.71
N GLN A 160 -17.42 16.59 -0.88
CA GLN A 160 -18.62 15.90 -0.37
C GLN A 160 -18.83 14.53 -1.03
N GLU A 161 -18.48 14.41 -2.32
CA GLU A 161 -18.60 13.17 -3.10
C GLU A 161 -17.47 12.18 -2.76
N ALA A 162 -16.30 12.68 -2.36
CA ALA A 162 -15.12 11.87 -2.07
C ALA A 162 -14.48 12.23 -0.70
N PRO A 163 -15.23 12.08 0.42
CA PRO A 163 -14.77 12.53 1.75
C PRO A 163 -13.62 11.69 2.31
N ARG A 164 -13.44 10.44 1.83
CA ARG A 164 -12.42 9.53 2.37
C ARG A 164 -10.99 9.88 1.94
N TRP A 165 -10.78 10.91 1.10
CA TRP A 165 -9.46 11.46 0.84
C TRP A 165 -8.77 11.96 2.11
N GLU A 166 -9.52 12.41 3.13
CA GLU A 166 -8.95 12.74 4.45
C GLU A 166 -8.20 11.57 5.09
N TYR A 167 -8.69 10.34 4.93
CA TYR A 167 -8.00 9.16 5.46
C TYR A 167 -6.76 8.80 4.64
N ILE A 168 -6.79 9.01 3.32
CA ILE A 168 -5.61 8.82 2.45
C ILE A 168 -4.54 9.84 2.79
N ALA A 169 -4.92 11.11 2.94
CA ALA A 169 -4.02 12.17 3.37
C ALA A 169 -3.40 11.91 4.75
N SER A 170 -4.21 11.39 5.69
CA SER A 170 -3.74 10.96 7.01
C SER A 170 -2.66 9.90 6.95
N ARG A 171 -2.79 8.92 6.05
CA ARG A 171 -1.77 7.87 5.88
C ARG A 171 -0.44 8.43 5.39
N PHE A 172 -0.46 9.32 4.42
CA PHE A 172 0.77 9.98 3.97
C PHE A 172 1.37 10.88 5.05
N LEU A 173 0.54 11.59 5.83
CA LEU A 173 0.99 12.39 6.97
C LEU A 173 1.66 11.50 8.03
N MET A 174 1.13 10.31 8.30
CA MET A 174 1.74 9.35 9.22
C MET A 174 3.11 8.87 8.72
N VAL A 175 3.24 8.60 7.42
CA VAL A 175 4.53 8.25 6.80
C VAL A 175 5.54 9.40 6.96
N GLU A 176 5.15 10.61 6.62
CA GLU A 176 6.00 11.81 6.79
C GLU A 176 6.44 11.98 8.24
N PHE A 177 5.50 11.86 9.17
CA PHE A 177 5.78 11.96 10.60
C PHE A 177 6.79 10.90 11.07
N ARG A 178 6.62 9.64 10.65
CA ARG A 178 7.56 8.55 10.99
C ARG A 178 8.97 8.80 10.44
N ILE A 179 9.08 9.28 9.21
CA ILE A 179 10.38 9.63 8.60
C ILE A 179 11.06 10.74 9.42
N LYS A 180 10.33 11.82 9.72
CA LYS A 180 10.86 12.96 10.50
C LYS A 180 11.25 12.54 11.92
N LEU A 181 10.40 11.75 12.57
CA LEU A 181 10.67 11.23 13.92
C LEU A 181 11.91 10.33 13.93
N LYS A 182 12.00 9.39 12.99
CA LYS A 182 13.17 8.50 12.88
C LYS A 182 14.48 9.29 12.72
N ALA A 183 14.51 10.23 11.78
CA ALA A 183 15.68 11.08 11.54
C ALA A 183 16.02 11.95 12.78
N HIS A 184 15.03 12.36 13.56
CA HIS A 184 15.25 13.10 14.79
C HIS A 184 15.85 12.23 15.90
N LEU A 185 15.29 11.03 16.11
CA LEU A 185 15.80 10.07 17.10
C LEU A 185 17.24 9.62 16.78
N GLU A 186 17.53 9.39 15.49
CA GLU A 186 18.91 9.06 15.05
C GLU A 186 19.91 10.18 15.37
N ARG A 187 19.54 11.46 15.16
CA ARG A 187 20.41 12.60 15.55
C ARG A 187 20.64 12.70 17.05
N LEU A 188 19.70 12.26 17.86
CA LEU A 188 19.82 12.19 19.31
C LEU A 188 20.58 10.94 19.80
N GLY A 189 20.93 10.01 18.89
CA GLY A 189 21.57 8.73 19.24
C GLY A 189 20.63 7.74 19.92
N ILE A 190 19.30 7.94 19.80
CA ILE A 190 18.28 7.09 20.42
C ILE A 190 17.94 5.95 19.46
N GLN A 191 18.26 4.72 19.84
CA GLN A 191 18.07 3.52 19.02
C GLN A 191 17.01 2.55 19.56
N SER A 192 16.64 2.69 20.85
CA SER A 192 15.67 1.82 21.48
C SER A 192 14.58 2.60 22.23
N PHE A 193 13.48 1.91 22.52
CA PHE A 193 12.41 2.49 23.32
C PHE A 193 12.87 2.81 24.73
N TYR A 194 13.72 1.96 25.31
CA TYR A 194 14.35 2.21 26.61
C TYR A 194 15.20 3.48 26.61
N GLU A 195 16.03 3.69 25.58
CA GLU A 195 16.84 4.92 25.44
C GLU A 195 15.95 6.16 25.28
N LYS A 196 14.83 6.03 24.56
CA LYS A 196 13.84 7.10 24.45
C LYS A 196 13.25 7.45 25.82
N ILE A 197 12.85 6.49 26.62
CA ILE A 197 12.33 6.70 27.98
C ILE A 197 13.39 7.38 28.86
N ARG A 198 14.64 6.91 28.81
CA ARG A 198 15.75 7.53 29.55
C ARG A 198 15.96 8.98 29.15
N TYR A 199 16.00 9.26 27.85
CA TYR A 199 16.15 10.61 27.34
C TYR A 199 15.02 11.53 27.83
N LEU A 200 13.78 11.09 27.71
CA LEU A 200 12.61 11.85 28.17
C LEU A 200 12.64 12.11 29.68
N THR A 201 13.15 11.17 30.46
CA THR A 201 13.33 11.33 31.92
C THR A 201 14.45 12.32 32.24
N GLN A 202 15.56 12.27 31.51
CA GLN A 202 16.70 13.21 31.70
C GLN A 202 16.33 14.66 31.35
N GLU A 203 15.48 14.83 30.30
CA GLU A 203 14.93 16.13 29.89
C GLU A 203 13.80 16.62 30.83
N GLY A 204 13.43 15.86 31.86
CA GLY A 204 12.36 16.20 32.79
C GLY A 204 10.93 16.13 32.20
N LEU A 205 10.79 15.50 31.04
CA LEU A 205 9.51 15.33 30.34
C LEU A 205 8.73 14.11 30.86
N TYR A 206 9.44 13.11 31.36
CA TYR A 206 8.88 11.96 32.08
C TYR A 206 9.37 11.94 33.52
N GLY A 207 8.53 11.39 34.41
CA GLY A 207 8.90 11.17 35.81
C GLY A 207 9.90 10.03 35.96
N SER A 208 10.84 10.14 36.93
CA SER A 208 11.86 9.13 37.24
C SER A 208 11.25 7.77 37.63
N TYR A 209 9.99 7.78 38.14
CA TYR A 209 9.30 6.58 38.59
C TYR A 209 9.23 5.46 37.52
N ILE A 210 9.25 5.81 36.24
CA ILE A 210 9.23 4.80 35.16
C ILE A 210 10.51 3.95 35.21
N SER A 211 11.67 4.60 35.27
CA SER A 211 12.98 3.92 35.34
C SER A 211 13.25 3.25 36.72
N GLU A 212 12.56 3.71 37.76
CA GLU A 212 12.65 3.15 39.12
C GLU A 212 11.82 1.88 39.29
N HIS A 213 10.67 1.79 38.63
CA HIS A 213 9.72 0.68 38.78
C HIS A 213 9.80 -0.37 37.67
N TYR A 214 10.32 -0.04 36.51
CA TYR A 214 10.41 -0.96 35.37
C TYR A 214 11.86 -1.19 34.95
N SER A 215 12.22 -2.45 34.81
CA SER A 215 13.51 -2.87 34.24
C SER A 215 13.59 -2.57 32.76
N LYS A 216 14.79 -2.56 32.19
CA LYS A 216 15.02 -2.43 30.76
C LYS A 216 14.22 -3.47 29.96
N ALA A 217 14.22 -4.73 30.41
CA ALA A 217 13.53 -5.82 29.72
C ALA A 217 12.00 -5.61 29.67
N GLU A 218 11.40 -5.10 30.75
CA GLU A 218 9.98 -4.78 30.78
C GLU A 218 9.64 -3.61 29.86
N ILE A 219 10.46 -2.55 29.84
CA ILE A 219 10.29 -1.41 28.93
C ILE A 219 10.40 -1.85 27.46
N ASP A 220 11.37 -2.70 27.13
CA ASP A 220 11.53 -3.24 25.78
C ASP A 220 10.33 -4.15 25.38
N SER A 221 9.75 -4.91 26.32
CA SER A 221 8.53 -5.69 26.09
C SER A 221 7.29 -4.81 25.80
N PHE A 222 7.20 -3.63 26.41
CA PHE A 222 6.15 -2.66 26.09
C PHE A 222 6.30 -2.14 24.66
N ALA A 223 7.53 -1.92 24.18
CA ALA A 223 7.78 -1.52 22.81
C ALA A 223 7.28 -2.57 21.80
N GLU A 224 7.50 -3.87 22.07
CA GLU A 224 6.96 -4.96 21.24
C GLU A 224 5.43 -4.96 21.22
N THR A 225 4.80 -4.75 22.37
CA THR A 225 3.34 -4.65 22.49
C THR A 225 2.81 -3.48 21.67
N ILE A 226 3.42 -2.29 21.77
CA ILE A 226 3.05 -1.10 20.98
C ILE A 226 3.22 -1.39 19.49
N ALA A 227 4.36 -1.95 19.08
CA ALA A 227 4.62 -2.29 17.68
C ALA A 227 3.59 -3.29 17.11
N SER A 228 3.15 -4.26 17.92
CA SER A 228 2.12 -5.21 17.52
C SER A 228 0.76 -4.56 17.25
N CYS A 229 0.45 -3.45 17.94
CA CYS A 229 -0.77 -2.68 17.72
C CYS A 229 -0.72 -1.78 16.49
N ASP A 230 0.49 -1.49 15.99
CA ASP A 230 0.72 -0.61 14.83
C ASP A 230 0.72 -1.37 13.48
N SER A 231 0.38 -2.65 13.50
CA SER A 231 0.40 -3.51 12.32
C SER A 231 -0.96 -4.17 12.04
N GLY A 232 -1.25 -4.36 10.74
CA GLY A 232 -2.40 -5.11 10.24
C GLY A 232 -3.76 -4.54 10.68
N GLU A 233 -4.74 -5.41 10.93
CA GLU A 233 -6.11 -5.05 11.31
C GLU A 233 -6.22 -4.35 12.67
N LYS A 234 -5.21 -4.45 13.52
CA LYS A 234 -5.14 -3.77 14.82
C LYS A 234 -4.71 -2.32 14.73
N ASN A 235 -4.24 -1.88 13.58
CA ASN A 235 -3.77 -0.51 13.39
C ASN A 235 -4.91 0.49 13.38
N ARG A 236 -5.22 1.07 14.54
CA ARG A 236 -6.26 2.09 14.71
C ARG A 236 -5.88 3.46 14.13
N ASN A 237 -4.62 3.68 13.76
CA ASN A 237 -4.20 4.92 13.11
C ASN A 237 -4.94 5.14 11.79
N PHE A 238 -5.40 4.06 11.14
CA PHE A 238 -6.24 4.14 9.93
C PHE A 238 -7.63 4.74 10.16
N LEU A 239 -8.05 4.89 11.41
CA LEU A 239 -9.31 5.55 11.77
C LEU A 239 -9.18 7.07 11.93
N LEU A 240 -7.95 7.59 11.93
CA LEU A 240 -7.70 9.02 12.06
C LEU A 240 -7.83 9.72 10.71
N THR A 241 -8.61 10.79 10.67
CA THR A 241 -8.64 11.72 9.54
C THR A 241 -7.37 12.57 9.52
N TYR A 242 -7.07 13.23 8.41
CA TYR A 242 -5.95 14.16 8.31
C TYR A 242 -6.04 15.23 9.40
N SER A 243 -7.19 15.87 9.55
CA SER A 243 -7.40 16.94 10.53
C SER A 243 -7.17 16.46 11.96
N SER A 244 -7.62 15.25 12.29
CA SER A 244 -7.43 14.65 13.61
C SER A 244 -5.96 14.33 13.88
N LEU A 245 -5.27 13.74 12.91
CA LEU A 245 -3.86 13.37 13.05
C LEU A 245 -2.97 14.62 13.11
N ASP A 246 -3.20 15.61 12.26
CA ASP A 246 -2.46 16.88 12.27
C ASP A 246 -2.61 17.61 13.61
N LEU A 247 -3.84 17.61 14.17
CA LEU A 247 -4.09 18.17 15.50
C LEU A 247 -3.31 17.42 16.58
N LEU A 248 -3.30 16.08 16.56
CA LEU A 248 -2.53 15.27 17.50
C LEU A 248 -1.04 15.58 17.40
N ILE A 249 -0.49 15.60 16.20
CA ILE A 249 0.93 15.90 15.96
C ILE A 249 1.27 17.29 16.46
N ARG A 250 0.44 18.30 16.19
CA ARG A 250 0.74 19.70 16.53
C ARG A 250 0.51 20.04 18.00
N ARG A 251 -0.42 19.40 18.69
CA ARG A 251 -0.91 19.83 19.99
C ARG A 251 -0.66 18.86 21.14
N TYR A 252 -0.62 17.56 20.86
CA TYR A 252 -0.69 16.56 21.91
C TYR A 252 0.56 15.70 22.08
N LEU A 253 1.46 15.67 21.09
CA LEU A 253 2.72 14.95 21.24
C LEU A 253 3.67 15.70 22.19
N ILE A 254 4.43 14.91 22.92
CA ILE A 254 5.55 15.42 23.72
C ILE A 254 6.57 16.04 22.78
N ARG A 255 7.11 17.17 23.16
CA ARG A 255 8.07 17.93 22.34
C ARG A 255 9.31 18.26 23.13
N THR A 256 10.41 18.36 22.41
CA THR A 256 11.64 18.97 22.94
C THR A 256 11.45 20.46 23.20
N THR A 257 12.41 21.07 23.93
CA THR A 257 12.50 22.53 24.11
C THR A 257 12.57 23.27 22.77
N ALA A 258 13.11 22.64 21.71
CA ALA A 258 13.11 23.15 20.34
C ALA A 258 11.80 22.93 19.57
N ASN A 259 10.74 22.53 20.27
CA ASN A 259 9.40 22.27 19.69
C ASN A 259 9.34 21.14 18.62
N VAL A 260 10.25 20.19 18.69
CA VAL A 260 10.26 19.00 17.82
C VAL A 260 9.56 17.86 18.53
N PRO A 261 8.59 17.15 17.89
CA PRO A 261 7.92 15.98 18.46
C PRO A 261 8.90 14.83 18.77
N LEU A 262 8.66 14.12 19.86
CA LEU A 262 9.44 12.98 20.34
C LEU A 262 8.63 11.68 20.36
#